data_a14797406a14c2a51ad14a5f6fbdd65d
#
_entry.id   a14797406a14c2a51ad14a5f6fbdd65d
#
_cell.length_a   1.000
_cell.length_b   1.000
_cell.length_c   1.000
_cell.angle_alpha   90.00
_cell.angle_beta   90.00
_cell.angle_gamma   90.00
#
_symmetry.space_group_name_H-M   'P 1'
#
loop_
_entity.id
_entity.type
_entity.pdbx_description
1 polymer ?
#
loop_
_entity_poly.entity_id
_entity_poly.type
_entity_poly.pdbx_seq_one_letter_code
_entity_poly.pdbx_strand_id
1 'polypeptide(L)'
;MAAEKLFENKVKAFLKSKGCWFVKYWGGGQFTKAGIPDILACYKGKFIALEIKAPTGKPSELQLYNIEKIKEAGGIAMVLYPKDFVKFKELVENL
;
A
#
# COMPACT_ATOMS: atom_id res chain seq x y z
N MET A 1 -1.86 11.38 12.42
CA MET A 1 -0.39 11.50 12.30
C MET A 1 0.29 10.28 12.85
N ALA A 2 0.37 10.18 14.18
CA ALA A 2 1.05 9.05 14.81
C ALA A 2 0.40 7.72 14.45
N ALA A 3 -0.93 7.66 14.42
CA ALA A 3 -1.65 6.41 14.12
C ALA A 3 -1.34 5.89 12.73
N GLU A 4 -1.31 6.76 11.73
CA GLU A 4 -0.99 6.34 10.36
C GLU A 4 0.46 5.87 10.26
N LYS A 5 1.39 6.63 10.85
CA LYS A 5 2.81 6.28 10.80
C LYS A 5 3.10 4.98 11.54
N LEU A 6 2.48 4.77 12.68
CA LEU A 6 2.64 3.52 13.42
C LEU A 6 2.14 2.34 12.62
N PHE A 7 1.00 2.49 11.96
CA PHE A 7 0.45 1.42 11.13
C PHE A 7 1.34 1.18 9.90
N GLU A 8 1.79 2.25 9.25
CA GLU A 8 2.70 2.11 8.11
C GLU A 8 3.94 1.31 8.51
N ASN A 9 4.50 1.60 9.70
CA ASN A 9 5.67 0.87 10.19
C ASN A 9 5.39 -0.61 10.39
N LYS A 10 4.19 -0.95 10.88
CA LYS A 10 3.80 -2.36 11.04
C LYS A 10 3.71 -3.07 9.69
N VAL A 11 3.13 -2.39 8.70
CA VAL A 11 3.01 -2.95 7.35
C VAL A 11 4.40 -3.19 6.75
N LYS A 12 5.30 -2.21 6.87
CA LYS A 12 6.67 -2.34 6.37
C LYS A 12 7.40 -3.49 7.04
N ALA A 13 7.25 -3.63 8.37
CA ALA A 13 7.88 -4.71 9.11
C ALA A 13 7.39 -6.07 8.63
N PHE A 14 6.10 -6.20 8.38
CA PHE A 14 5.52 -7.43 7.84
C PHE A 14 6.08 -7.75 6.46
N LEU A 15 6.08 -6.77 5.55
CA LEU A 15 6.62 -6.97 4.20
C LEU A 15 8.08 -7.40 4.25
N LYS A 16 8.86 -6.77 5.11
CA LYS A 16 10.27 -7.12 5.27
C LYS A 16 10.41 -8.55 5.79
N SER A 17 9.59 -8.95 6.75
CA SER A 17 9.64 -10.29 7.32
C SER A 17 9.33 -11.39 6.31
N LYS A 18 8.56 -11.06 5.28
CA LYS A 18 8.20 -12.02 4.22
C LYS A 18 9.22 -12.03 3.07
N GLY A 19 10.22 -11.16 3.12
CA GLY A 19 11.19 -11.05 2.03
C GLY A 19 10.66 -10.31 0.82
N CYS A 20 9.61 -9.51 0.99
CA CYS A 20 9.10 -8.67 -0.10
C CYS A 20 10.08 -7.57 -0.42
N TRP A 21 10.27 -7.28 -1.70
CA TRP A 21 10.93 -6.05 -2.11
C TRP A 21 9.89 -4.93 -2.04
N PHE A 22 10.21 -3.80 -1.43
CA PHE A 22 9.27 -2.68 -1.38
C PHE A 22 9.97 -1.36 -1.20
N VAL A 23 9.28 -0.30 -1.60
CA VAL A 23 9.72 1.08 -1.39
C VAL A 23 8.55 1.91 -0.89
N LYS A 24 8.86 2.95 -0.14
CA LYS A 24 7.91 4.01 0.19
C LYS A 24 7.96 5.02 -0.95
N TYR A 25 6.81 5.32 -1.54
CA TYR A 25 6.73 6.35 -2.57
C TYR A 25 6.55 7.71 -1.91
N TRP A 26 7.46 8.62 -2.18
CA TRP A 26 7.41 9.98 -1.66
C TRP A 26 6.88 10.90 -2.75
N GLY A 27 5.62 11.33 -2.62
CA GLY A 27 5.01 12.28 -3.52
C GLY A 27 5.32 13.72 -3.10
N GLY A 28 4.79 14.67 -3.87
CA GLY A 28 4.87 16.09 -3.54
C GLY A 28 5.99 16.84 -4.19
N GLY A 29 6.90 16.19 -4.90
CA GLY A 29 7.90 16.87 -5.70
C GLY A 29 7.30 17.33 -7.02
N GLN A 30 7.97 18.30 -7.65
CA GLN A 30 7.48 18.90 -8.90
C GLN A 30 7.26 17.88 -10.02
N PHE A 31 8.10 16.85 -10.06
CA PHE A 31 8.05 15.86 -11.12
C PHE A 31 7.49 14.51 -10.66
N THR A 32 6.98 14.42 -9.43
CA THR A 32 6.39 13.17 -8.94
C THR A 32 4.93 13.10 -9.36
N LYS A 33 4.49 11.88 -9.68
CA LYS A 33 3.09 11.64 -10.05
C LYS A 33 2.23 11.66 -8.80
N ALA A 34 1.12 12.40 -8.86
CA ALA A 34 0.19 12.48 -7.73
C ALA A 34 -0.71 11.23 -7.66
N GLY A 35 -1.17 10.92 -6.46
CA GLY A 35 -2.13 9.82 -6.25
C GLY A 35 -1.54 8.43 -6.28
N ILE A 36 -0.22 8.30 -6.27
CA ILE A 36 0.42 7.00 -6.20
C ILE A 36 0.30 6.47 -4.77
N PRO A 37 -0.04 5.17 -4.60
CA PRO A 37 -0.09 4.57 -3.27
C PRO A 37 1.23 4.69 -2.51
N ASP A 38 1.14 4.73 -1.18
CA ASP A 38 2.28 4.99 -0.30
C ASP A 38 3.39 3.96 -0.40
N ILE A 39 3.04 2.69 -0.55
CA ILE A 39 4.01 1.60 -0.60
C ILE A 39 3.83 0.82 -1.89
N LEU A 40 4.93 0.64 -2.61
CA LEU A 40 4.96 -0.19 -3.81
C LEU A 40 5.85 -1.39 -3.51
N ALA A 41 5.34 -2.59 -3.75
CA ALA A 41 6.03 -3.81 -3.38
C ALA A 41 5.95 -4.86 -4.49
N CYS A 42 6.86 -5.81 -4.43
CA CYS A 42 6.83 -6.97 -5.32
C CYS A 42 7.10 -8.22 -4.48
N TYR A 43 6.27 -9.23 -4.63
CA TYR A 43 6.42 -10.49 -3.91
C TYR A 43 5.97 -11.63 -4.80
N LYS A 44 6.85 -12.60 -5.02
CA LYS A 44 6.57 -13.78 -5.85
C LYS A 44 6.02 -13.39 -7.24
N GLY A 45 6.59 -12.35 -7.82
CA GLY A 45 6.18 -11.88 -9.13
C GLY A 45 4.91 -11.04 -9.16
N LYS A 46 4.31 -10.76 -8.00
CA LYS A 46 3.09 -9.94 -7.92
C LYS A 46 3.44 -8.52 -7.52
N PHE A 47 2.89 -7.55 -8.25
CA PHE A 47 3.00 -6.15 -7.89
C PHE A 47 1.92 -5.83 -6.86
N ILE A 48 2.32 -5.19 -5.75
CA ILE A 48 1.42 -4.85 -4.65
C ILE A 48 1.56 -3.36 -4.36
N ALA A 49 0.45 -2.63 -4.33
CA ALA A 49 0.45 -1.20 -4.04
C ALA A 49 -0.53 -0.92 -2.90
N LEU A 50 -0.04 -0.24 -1.88
CA LEU A 50 -0.81 -0.03 -0.64
C LEU A 50 -0.89 1.44 -0.32
N GLU A 51 -2.11 1.95 -0.18
CA GLU A 51 -2.36 3.29 0.34
C GLU A 51 -2.67 3.16 1.82
N ILE A 52 -1.75 3.59 2.69
CA ILE A 52 -1.87 3.42 4.14
C ILE A 52 -2.73 4.54 4.73
N LYS A 53 -3.71 4.18 5.54
CA LYS A 53 -4.58 5.16 6.18
C LYS A 53 -4.75 4.86 7.67
N ALA A 54 -4.90 5.94 8.47
CA ALA A 54 -5.35 5.84 9.84
C ALA A 54 -6.84 5.45 9.84
N PRO A 55 -7.39 4.99 10.98
CA PRO A 55 -8.78 4.47 11.01
C PRO A 55 -9.84 5.40 10.43
N THR A 56 -9.66 6.71 10.54
CA THR A 56 -10.63 7.68 10.04
C THR A 56 -10.17 8.39 8.77
N GLY A 57 -9.01 8.01 8.23
CA GLY A 57 -8.49 8.64 7.02
C GLY A 57 -9.25 8.20 5.78
N LYS A 58 -9.24 9.06 4.76
CA LYS A 58 -9.91 8.75 3.49
C LYS A 58 -8.96 9.01 2.34
N PRO A 59 -8.94 8.10 1.35
CA PRO A 59 -8.12 8.32 0.17
C PRO A 59 -8.74 9.41 -0.71
N SER A 60 -7.89 10.06 -1.50
CA SER A 60 -8.37 11.00 -2.51
C SER A 60 -8.94 10.24 -3.70
N GLU A 61 -9.70 10.95 -4.53
CA GLU A 61 -10.23 10.35 -5.77
C GLU A 61 -9.11 9.89 -6.69
N LEU A 62 -8.00 10.65 -6.75
CA LEU A 62 -6.88 10.27 -7.60
C LEU A 62 -6.18 9.02 -7.07
N GLN A 63 -6.08 8.87 -5.75
CA GLN A 63 -5.55 7.65 -5.16
C GLN A 63 -6.41 6.45 -5.51
N LEU A 64 -7.73 6.59 -5.41
CA LEU A 64 -8.66 5.52 -5.78
C LEU A 64 -8.56 5.19 -7.27
N TYR A 65 -8.42 6.20 -8.11
CA TYR A 65 -8.26 6.02 -9.55
C TYR A 65 -7.03 5.15 -9.84
N ASN A 66 -5.89 5.48 -9.23
CA ASN A 66 -4.66 4.72 -9.46
C ASN A 66 -4.75 3.30 -8.93
N ILE A 67 -5.41 3.10 -7.79
CA ILE A 67 -5.64 1.76 -7.25
C ILE A 67 -6.42 0.91 -8.26
N GLU A 68 -7.49 1.46 -8.85
CA GLU A 68 -8.26 0.72 -9.84
C GLU A 68 -7.45 0.43 -11.09
N LYS A 69 -6.63 1.38 -11.54
CA LYS A 69 -5.78 1.17 -12.71
C LYS A 69 -4.75 0.07 -12.48
N ILE A 70 -4.18 0.01 -11.30
CA ILE A 70 -3.22 -1.06 -10.95
C ILE A 70 -3.93 -2.42 -10.97
N LYS A 71 -5.14 -2.50 -10.41
CA LYS A 71 -5.91 -3.73 -10.40
C LYS A 71 -6.27 -4.17 -11.82
N GLU A 72 -6.69 -3.24 -12.67
CA GLU A 72 -6.99 -3.54 -14.08
C GLU A 72 -5.77 -4.08 -14.82
N ALA A 73 -4.58 -3.60 -14.46
CA ALA A 73 -3.34 -4.05 -15.07
C ALA A 73 -2.83 -5.38 -14.49
N GLY A 74 -3.55 -5.96 -13.54
CA GLY A 74 -3.21 -7.26 -12.97
C GLY A 74 -2.47 -7.20 -11.63
N GLY A 75 -2.27 -6.02 -11.06
CA GLY A 75 -1.62 -5.87 -9.76
C GLY A 75 -2.61 -6.02 -8.61
N ILE A 76 -2.05 -6.10 -7.41
CA ILE A 76 -2.82 -6.09 -6.17
C ILE A 76 -2.70 -4.68 -5.61
N ALA A 77 -3.83 -4.02 -5.39
CA ALA A 77 -3.80 -2.65 -4.88
C ALA A 77 -5.00 -2.41 -3.97
N MET A 78 -4.78 -1.65 -2.92
CA MET A 78 -5.84 -1.39 -1.95
C MET A 78 -5.53 -0.19 -1.07
N VAL A 79 -6.59 0.39 -0.51
CA VAL A 79 -6.47 1.26 0.64
C VAL A 79 -6.42 0.34 1.85
N LEU A 80 -5.40 0.47 2.68
CA LEU A 80 -5.18 -0.44 3.80
C LEU A 80 -5.34 0.28 5.13
N TYR A 81 -6.36 -0.14 5.87
CA TYR A 81 -6.65 0.37 7.21
C TYR A 81 -6.17 -0.63 8.25
N PRO A 82 -5.92 -0.20 9.50
CA PRO A 82 -5.52 -1.14 10.55
C PRO A 82 -6.48 -2.33 10.71
N LYS A 83 -7.78 -2.11 10.55
CA LYS A 83 -8.78 -3.19 10.67
C LYS A 83 -8.61 -4.27 9.61
N ASP A 84 -7.96 -3.96 8.50
CA ASP A 84 -7.81 -4.90 7.37
C ASP A 84 -6.46 -5.59 7.38
N PHE A 85 -5.62 -5.33 8.37
CA PHE A 85 -4.24 -5.81 8.37
C PHE A 85 -4.15 -7.34 8.40
N VAL A 86 -4.99 -7.98 9.22
CA VAL A 86 -4.99 -9.44 9.32
C VAL A 86 -5.33 -10.08 7.97
N LYS A 87 -6.37 -9.56 7.31
CA LYS A 87 -6.78 -10.05 5.98
C LYS A 87 -5.67 -9.83 4.95
N PHE A 88 -5.02 -8.68 5.01
CA PHE A 88 -3.91 -8.39 4.10
C PHE A 88 -2.76 -9.38 4.29
N LYS A 89 -2.40 -9.65 5.54
CA LYS A 89 -1.33 -10.62 5.82
C LYS A 89 -1.68 -12.00 5.27
N GLU A 90 -2.93 -12.43 5.45
CA GLU A 90 -3.39 -13.71 4.91
C GLU A 90 -3.31 -13.74 3.39
N LEU A 91 -3.70 -12.63 2.75
CA LEU A 91 -3.61 -12.53 1.29
C LEU A 91 -2.17 -12.74 0.82
N VAL A 92 -1.22 -12.05 1.45
CA VAL A 92 0.20 -12.17 1.07
C VAL A 92 0.71 -13.60 1.33
N GLU A 93 0.34 -14.18 2.46
CA GLU A 93 0.78 -15.52 2.82
C GLU A 93 0.25 -16.61 1.87
N ASN A 94 -0.83 -16.31 1.16
CA ASN A 94 -1.44 -17.25 0.22
C ASN A 94 -1.01 -17.00 -1.25
N LEU A 95 -0.10 -16.09 -1.47
CA LEU A 95 0.41 -15.85 -2.83
C LEU A 95 1.39 -16.91 -3.30
#